data_1aeef87357eed4cf0256b8302328cf61
#
_entry.id   1aeef87357eed4cf0256b8302328cf61
#
_cell.length_a   1.000
_cell.length_b   1.000
_cell.length_c   1.000
_cell.angle_alpha   90.00
_cell.angle_beta   90.00
_cell.angle_gamma   90.00
#
_symmetry.space_group_name_H-M   'P 1'
#
loop_
_entity.id
_entity.type
_entity.pdbx_description
1 polymer ?
#
loop_
_entity_poly.entity_id
_entity_poly.type
_entity_poly.pdbx_seq_one_letter_code
_entity_poly.pdbx_strand_id
1 'polypeptide(L)'
;MSTQPRLLPWPGPAGQPCYLVSDADGEGYLSRLADEMEAVQLQMGTELIGHARLMLRDRKAGARELRYLSERLVEALRDALRIAESRGGRLPVPDECESGGPTQTNEASE
;
A
#
# COMPACT_ATOMS: atom_id res chain seq x y z
N MET A 1 26.70 -6.90 -5.04
CA MET A 1 25.48 -6.25 -5.21
C MET A 1 24.48 -6.74 -4.24
N SER A 2 23.94 -5.90 -3.49
CA SER A 2 23.02 -6.34 -2.49
C SER A 2 21.62 -6.32 -3.02
N THR A 3 20.82 -7.22 -2.57
CA THR A 3 19.45 -7.34 -2.98
C THR A 3 18.58 -6.88 -1.86
N GLN A 4 17.76 -5.91 -2.14
CA GLN A 4 16.85 -5.43 -1.13
C GLN A 4 15.69 -6.37 -0.96
N PRO A 5 15.37 -6.76 0.25
CA PRO A 5 14.17 -7.57 0.45
C PRO A 5 12.92 -6.77 0.05
N ARG A 6 11.98 -7.45 -0.52
CA ARG A 6 10.72 -6.83 -0.90
C ARG A 6 9.68 -7.13 0.16
N LEU A 7 9.06 -6.08 0.70
CA LEU A 7 7.95 -6.26 1.63
C LEU A 7 6.75 -6.77 0.86
N LEU A 8 6.21 -7.88 1.31
CA LEU A 8 5.09 -8.52 0.63
C LEU A 8 3.75 -7.94 1.08
N PRO A 9 2.73 -8.04 0.23
CA PRO A 9 1.42 -7.47 0.57
C PRO A 9 0.59 -8.34 1.51
N TRP A 10 1.16 -9.42 2.00
CA TRP A 10 0.48 -10.24 3.00
C TRP A 10 1.38 -10.34 4.22
N PRO A 11 0.79 -10.47 5.42
CA PRO A 11 1.59 -10.59 6.63
C PRO A 11 1.97 -12.03 6.90
N GLY A 12 2.88 -12.21 7.80
CA GLY A 12 3.21 -13.54 8.30
C GLY A 12 2.15 -14.06 9.26
N PRO A 13 2.35 -15.28 9.77
CA PRO A 13 1.31 -15.93 10.59
C PRO A 13 0.94 -15.17 11.85
N ALA A 14 1.86 -14.43 12.43
CA ALA A 14 1.56 -13.67 13.63
C ALA A 14 1.31 -12.21 13.33
N GLY A 15 1.05 -11.87 12.09
CA GLY A 15 0.81 -10.49 11.70
C GLY A 15 2.06 -9.70 11.43
N GLN A 16 3.23 -10.33 11.53
CA GLN A 16 4.47 -9.62 11.31
C GLN A 16 4.71 -9.41 9.82
N PRO A 17 5.56 -8.44 9.46
CA PRO A 17 5.86 -8.22 8.05
C PRO A 17 6.55 -9.42 7.42
N CYS A 18 6.24 -9.65 6.16
CA CYS A 18 6.83 -10.73 5.40
C CYS A 18 7.67 -10.16 4.28
N TYR A 19 8.88 -10.65 4.13
CA TYR A 19 9.76 -10.14 3.10
C TYR A 19 10.18 -11.25 2.15
N LEU A 20 10.33 -10.88 0.89
CA LEU A 20 10.83 -11.80 -0.12
C LEU A 20 12.24 -11.37 -0.48
N VAL A 21 13.17 -12.29 -0.32
CA VAL A 21 14.53 -12.05 -0.75
C VAL A 21 14.68 -12.67 -2.12
N SER A 22 14.74 -11.82 -3.12
CA SER A 22 14.71 -12.29 -4.46
C SER A 22 16.07 -12.74 -4.88
N ASP A 23 16.16 -13.76 -5.68
CA ASP A 23 17.43 -14.12 -6.20
C ASP A 23 17.69 -13.32 -7.45
N ALA A 24 18.57 -13.77 -8.25
CA ALA A 24 19.11 -12.92 -9.29
C ALA A 24 18.09 -12.38 -10.25
N ASP A 25 17.08 -13.14 -10.58
CA ASP A 25 16.18 -12.64 -11.59
C ASP A 25 15.06 -11.81 -11.07
N GLY A 26 14.71 -11.94 -9.82
CA GLY A 26 13.66 -11.13 -9.25
C GLY A 26 12.32 -11.30 -9.93
N GLU A 27 12.21 -12.25 -10.84
CA GLU A 27 10.99 -12.41 -11.61
C GLU A 27 10.26 -13.66 -11.23
N GLY A 28 10.40 -14.11 -10.05
CA GLY A 28 9.80 -15.35 -9.64
C GLY A 28 8.32 -15.30 -9.46
N TYR A 29 7.76 -16.47 -9.23
CA TYR A 29 6.32 -16.63 -9.07
C TYR A 29 5.78 -15.77 -7.92
N LEU A 30 6.50 -15.77 -6.80
CA LEU A 30 6.02 -15.00 -5.63
C LEU A 30 6.05 -13.51 -5.90
N SER A 31 7.01 -13.03 -6.68
CA SER A 31 7.07 -11.62 -7.00
C SER A 31 5.87 -11.21 -7.86
N ARG A 32 5.52 -12.03 -8.82
CA ARG A 32 4.36 -11.74 -9.66
C ARG A 32 3.07 -11.84 -8.87
N LEU A 33 2.99 -12.83 -7.98
CA LEU A 33 1.82 -12.96 -7.13
C LEU A 33 1.66 -11.72 -6.24
N ALA A 34 2.77 -11.22 -5.71
CA ALA A 34 2.73 -10.02 -4.90
C ALA A 34 2.25 -8.82 -5.71
N ASP A 35 2.71 -8.70 -6.95
CA ASP A 35 2.24 -7.61 -7.81
C ASP A 35 0.73 -7.68 -8.02
N GLU A 36 0.22 -8.88 -8.27
CA GLU A 36 -1.20 -9.04 -8.48
C GLU A 36 -2.00 -8.75 -7.23
N MET A 37 -1.50 -9.20 -6.09
CA MET A 37 -2.19 -8.96 -4.83
C MET A 37 -2.23 -7.46 -4.52
N GLU A 38 -1.14 -6.76 -4.76
CA GLU A 38 -1.11 -5.31 -4.54
C GLU A 38 -2.15 -4.62 -5.42
N ALA A 39 -2.24 -5.03 -6.68
CA ALA A 39 -3.20 -4.43 -7.59
C ALA A 39 -4.64 -4.66 -7.11
N VAL A 40 -4.92 -5.86 -6.64
CA VAL A 40 -6.25 -6.18 -6.13
C VAL A 40 -6.55 -5.36 -4.87
N GLN A 41 -5.58 -5.25 -3.97
CA GLN A 41 -5.80 -4.51 -2.74
C GLN A 41 -6.07 -3.03 -3.04
N LEU A 42 -5.35 -2.46 -3.99
CA LEU A 42 -5.57 -1.05 -4.34
C LEU A 42 -6.93 -0.87 -5.00
N GLN A 43 -7.33 -1.82 -5.84
CA GLN A 43 -8.64 -1.73 -6.48
C GLN A 43 -9.75 -1.83 -5.44
N MET A 44 -9.62 -2.75 -4.50
CA MET A 44 -10.61 -2.90 -3.45
C MET A 44 -10.69 -1.64 -2.58
N GLY A 45 -9.54 -1.03 -2.33
CA GLY A 45 -9.51 0.22 -1.57
C GLY A 45 -10.26 1.34 -2.29
N THR A 46 -10.08 1.42 -3.60
CA THR A 46 -10.77 2.42 -4.40
C THR A 46 -12.27 2.23 -4.33
N GLU A 47 -12.70 0.97 -4.47
CA GLU A 47 -14.14 0.68 -4.41
C GLU A 47 -14.70 0.97 -3.03
N LEU A 48 -13.94 0.69 -2.00
CA LEU A 48 -14.37 0.92 -0.64
C LEU A 48 -14.53 2.41 -0.35
N ILE A 49 -13.68 3.24 -0.92
CA ILE A 49 -13.83 4.68 -0.76
C ILE A 49 -15.17 5.15 -1.33
N GLY A 50 -15.53 4.65 -2.51
CA GLY A 50 -16.80 5.02 -3.11
C GLY A 50 -17.97 4.58 -2.25
N HIS A 51 -17.90 3.36 -1.73
CA HIS A 51 -18.94 2.84 -0.86
C HIS A 51 -19.04 3.66 0.42
N ALA A 52 -17.89 4.01 0.99
CA ALA A 52 -17.87 4.78 2.22
C ALA A 52 -18.50 6.16 2.02
N ARG A 53 -18.21 6.78 0.90
CA ARG A 53 -18.78 8.09 0.63
C ARG A 53 -20.31 8.05 0.56
N LEU A 54 -20.85 7.00 -0.06
CA LEU A 54 -22.29 6.85 -0.10
C LEU A 54 -22.86 6.62 1.28
N MET A 55 -22.23 5.79 2.07
CA MET A 55 -22.73 5.49 3.41
C MET A 55 -22.68 6.72 4.31
N LEU A 56 -21.65 7.54 4.14
CA LEU A 56 -21.53 8.75 4.94
C LEU A 56 -22.59 9.79 4.62
N ARG A 57 -23.15 9.72 3.42
CA ARG A 57 -24.24 10.62 3.06
C ARG A 57 -25.59 10.12 3.56
N ASP A 58 -25.67 8.85 3.91
CA ASP A 58 -26.92 8.26 4.33
C ASP A 58 -27.10 8.50 5.81
N ARG A 59 -27.98 9.43 6.14
CA ARG A 59 -28.20 9.77 7.54
C ARG A 59 -28.82 8.64 8.33
N LYS A 60 -29.34 7.63 7.66
CA LYS A 60 -29.95 6.51 8.35
C LYS A 60 -28.96 5.39 8.63
N ALA A 61 -27.72 5.53 8.20
CA ALA A 61 -26.72 4.51 8.45
C ALA A 61 -26.53 4.37 9.95
N GLY A 62 -26.63 3.14 10.46
CA GLY A 62 -26.58 2.91 11.88
C GLY A 62 -25.15 2.70 12.36
N ALA A 63 -25.03 2.64 13.69
CA ALA A 63 -23.72 2.48 14.29
C ALA A 63 -23.04 1.19 13.88
N ARG A 64 -23.81 0.11 13.75
CA ARG A 64 -23.23 -1.17 13.35
C ARG A 64 -22.65 -1.10 11.96
N GLU A 65 -23.38 -0.47 11.05
CA GLU A 65 -22.92 -0.34 9.68
C GLU A 65 -21.68 0.52 9.60
N LEU A 66 -21.65 1.61 10.35
CA LEU A 66 -20.51 2.49 10.34
C LEU A 66 -19.29 1.84 10.98
N ARG A 67 -19.51 1.03 12.00
CA ARG A 67 -18.40 0.31 12.63
C ARG A 67 -17.81 -0.70 11.64
N TYR A 68 -18.67 -1.42 10.94
CA TYR A 68 -18.20 -2.39 9.96
C TYR A 68 -17.40 -1.68 8.87
N LEU A 69 -17.93 -0.56 8.40
CA LEU A 69 -17.23 0.22 7.39
C LEU A 69 -15.87 0.69 7.90
N SER A 70 -15.82 1.15 9.14
CA SER A 70 -14.55 1.61 9.71
C SER A 70 -13.54 0.50 9.77
N GLU A 71 -13.97 -0.71 10.12
CA GLU A 71 -13.05 -1.83 10.15
C GLU A 71 -12.51 -2.17 8.77
N ARG A 72 -13.37 -2.10 7.76
CA ARG A 72 -12.92 -2.35 6.39
C ARG A 72 -11.94 -1.27 5.94
N LEU A 73 -12.20 -0.03 6.31
CA LEU A 73 -11.32 1.07 5.95
C LEU A 73 -9.95 0.93 6.62
N VAL A 74 -9.93 0.47 7.85
CA VAL A 74 -8.67 0.24 8.56
C VAL A 74 -7.85 -0.81 7.80
N GLU A 75 -8.49 -1.89 7.39
CA GLU A 75 -7.79 -2.93 6.66
C GLU A 75 -7.27 -2.43 5.33
N ALA A 76 -8.10 -1.69 4.61
CA ALA A 76 -7.68 -1.16 3.32
C ALA A 76 -6.52 -0.18 3.47
N LEU A 77 -6.56 0.63 4.50
CA LEU A 77 -5.50 1.58 4.73
C LEU A 77 -4.20 0.88 5.11
N ARG A 78 -4.28 -0.16 5.93
CA ARG A 78 -3.10 -0.94 6.25
C ARG A 78 -2.48 -1.54 4.99
N ASP A 79 -3.33 -2.08 4.12
CA ASP A 79 -2.83 -2.66 2.87
C ASP A 79 -2.15 -1.60 2.02
N ALA A 80 -2.79 -0.44 1.90
CA ALA A 80 -2.22 0.64 1.08
C ALA A 80 -0.90 1.14 1.65
N LEU A 81 -0.81 1.26 2.96
CA LEU A 81 0.43 1.71 3.59
C LEU A 81 1.54 0.68 3.40
N ARG A 82 1.19 -0.60 3.48
CA ARG A 82 2.18 -1.65 3.25
C ARG A 82 2.71 -1.60 1.83
N ILE A 83 1.81 -1.38 0.87
CA ILE A 83 2.20 -1.27 -0.53
C ILE A 83 3.08 -0.05 -0.73
N ALA A 84 2.71 1.07 -0.12
CA ALA A 84 3.50 2.29 -0.24
C ALA A 84 4.90 2.10 0.32
N GLU A 85 4.98 1.46 1.47
CA GLU A 85 6.28 1.18 2.07
C GLU A 85 7.10 0.25 1.18
N SER A 86 6.45 -0.76 0.63
CA SER A 86 7.12 -1.72 -0.25
C SER A 86 7.67 -1.03 -1.48
N ARG A 87 6.87 -0.19 -2.10
CA ARG A 87 7.29 0.50 -3.32
C ARG A 87 8.36 1.53 -3.04
N GLY A 88 8.26 2.20 -1.92
CA GLY A 88 9.29 3.14 -1.51
C GLY A 88 10.63 2.46 -1.34
N GLY A 89 10.63 1.27 -0.76
CA GLY A 89 11.86 0.53 -0.57
C GLY A 89 12.46 0.01 -1.87
N ARG A 90 11.63 -0.13 -2.91
CA ARG A 90 12.10 -0.63 -4.19
C ARG A 90 12.60 0.48 -5.11
N LEU A 91 12.32 1.73 -4.77
CA LEU A 91 12.76 2.81 -5.60
C LEU A 91 14.24 3.10 -5.34
N PRO A 92 14.97 3.51 -6.36
CA PRO A 92 16.36 3.89 -6.14
C PRO A 92 16.41 5.11 -5.23
N VAL A 93 17.36 5.14 -4.36
CA VAL A 93 17.53 6.27 -3.47
C VAL A 93 18.33 7.33 -4.19
N PRO A 94 17.80 8.53 -4.33
CA PRO A 94 18.54 9.56 -5.03
C PRO A 94 19.70 10.00 -4.17
N ASP A 95 20.83 10.10 -4.76
CA ASP A 95 21.96 10.45 -4.02
C ASP A 95 21.92 11.79 -3.54
N GLU A 96 21.50 12.64 -4.33
CA GLU A 96 21.51 13.93 -3.95
C GLU A 96 20.30 14.38 -3.71
N CYS A 97 19.52 13.67 -3.35
CA CYS A 97 18.29 14.06 -3.12
C CYS A 97 18.26 15.13 -2.29
N GLU A 98 19.09 15.08 -1.80
CA GLU A 98 19.05 15.93 -1.14
C GLU A 98 19.15 17.05 -1.72
N SER A 99 19.46 17.14 -2.41
CA SER A 99 19.57 18.21 -2.90
C SER A 99 18.50 18.72 -3.37
N GLY A 100 18.17 18.83 -3.29
CA GLY A 100 17.36 19.25 -3.80
C GLY A 100 16.44 19.41 -3.90
N GLY A 101 16.44 19.47 -3.87
CA GLY A 101 15.65 19.48 -4.09
C GLY A 101 14.78 19.92 -3.94
N PRO A 102 14.58 20.19 -4.06
CA PRO A 102 13.62 20.40 -4.01
C PRO A 102 12.78 20.50 -4.31
N THR A 103 12.65 20.42 -4.53
CA THR A 103 11.89 20.53 -4.89
C THR A 103 11.03 20.48 -4.94
N GLN A 104 10.90 20.35 -5.04
CA GLN A 104 10.10 20.34 -5.31
C GLN A 104 9.27 20.56 -5.17
N THR A 105 9.11 20.45 -5.15
CA THR A 105 8.32 20.72 -5.22
C THR A 105 7.63 21.01 -5.20
N ASN A 106 7.46 21.03 -5.26
CA ASN A 106 6.75 21.34 -5.44
C ASN A 106 6.05 21.55 -5.42
N GLU A 107 6.00 21.43 -5.45
CA GLU A 107 5.37 21.74 -5.59
C GLU A 107 4.61 21.95 -5.50
N ALA A 108 4.63 21.83 -5.48
CA ALA A 108 3.89 22.06 -5.54
C ALA A 108 3.16 22.35 -5.32
N SER A 109 3.12 22.33 -5.33
CA SER A 109 2.54 22.74 -5.30
C SER A 109 1.93 23.14 -5.31
N GLU A 110 1.90 23.18 -5.42
CA GLU A 110 1.43 23.61 -5.60
C GLU A 110 1.00 23.83 -5.78
#